data_8ce8e70989497b03f15a718dc9882f1f
#
_entry.id   8ce8e70989497b03f15a718dc9882f1f
#
_cell.length_a   1.000
_cell.length_b   1.000
_cell.length_c   1.000
_cell.angle_alpha   90.00
_cell.angle_beta   90.00
_cell.angle_gamma   90.00
#
_symmetry.space_group_name_H-M   'P 1'
#
loop_
_entity.id
_entity.type
_entity.pdbx_description
1 polymer ?
#
loop_
_entity_poly.entity_id
_entity_poly.type
_entity_poly.pdbx_seq_one_letter_code
_entity_poly.pdbx_strand_id
1 'polypeptide(L)'
;MAKITVQKTDVTILKINDTDYISLTDIAKYKTTDANAVIANWLRNRMTIEYLGLWEILYNPHFKPLEFEGFKKEAGLNAFTLSPQKWIETTCAIGIISKSGRYGGTFAHKDIAFKFASWISVEFELYIVKEFQRLKEQEQAQLGWSAKRELSKINYHIHTDAIKQHLIPQKSLHSKHL
;
A
#
# COMPACT_ATOMS: atom_id res chain seq x y z
N MET A 1 5.70 13.22 11.94
CA MET A 1 4.37 12.73 11.59
C MET A 1 3.90 13.50 10.36
N ALA A 2 3.66 12.84 9.26
CA ALA A 2 3.02 13.44 8.10
C ALA A 2 1.49 13.42 8.27
N LYS A 3 0.78 14.32 7.59
CA LYS A 3 -0.68 14.32 7.54
C LYS A 3 -1.13 14.33 6.10
N ILE A 4 -2.17 13.59 5.80
CA ILE A 4 -2.89 13.66 4.54
C ILE A 4 -4.33 14.08 4.83
N THR A 5 -4.90 14.91 3.98
CA THR A 5 -6.30 15.31 4.12
C THR A 5 -7.15 14.47 3.17
N VAL A 6 -8.05 13.65 3.73
CA VAL A 6 -9.01 12.84 2.98
C VAL A 6 -10.42 13.33 3.31
N GLN A 7 -11.17 13.80 2.32
CA GLN A 7 -12.54 14.30 2.48
C GLN A 7 -12.72 15.29 3.66
N LYS A 8 -11.80 16.26 3.80
CA LYS A 8 -11.75 17.27 4.86
C LYS A 8 -11.35 16.74 6.24
N THR A 9 -10.88 15.52 6.36
CA THR A 9 -10.36 14.93 7.61
C THR A 9 -8.86 14.76 7.51
N ASP A 10 -8.13 15.28 8.50
CA ASP A 10 -6.69 15.09 8.60
C ASP A 10 -6.39 13.71 9.17
N VAL A 11 -5.74 12.89 8.38
CA VAL A 11 -5.31 11.54 8.77
C VAL A 11 -3.80 11.55 9.01
N THR A 12 -3.40 11.16 10.20
CA THR A 12 -1.99 11.11 10.62
C THR A 12 -1.32 9.86 10.06
N ILE A 13 -0.11 10.04 9.53
CA ILE A 13 0.76 8.95 9.08
C ILE A 13 2.01 8.92 9.94
N LEU A 14 2.35 7.75 10.45
CA LEU A 14 3.62 7.45 11.12
C LEU A 14 4.50 6.65 10.16
N LYS A 15 5.75 7.05 10.01
CA LYS A 15 6.75 6.28 9.27
C LYS A 15 7.64 5.53 10.27
N ILE A 16 7.69 4.20 10.15
CA ILE A 16 8.48 3.31 11.00
C ILE A 16 9.23 2.36 10.08
N ASN A 17 10.57 2.38 10.12
CA ASN A 17 11.43 1.54 9.26
C ASN A 17 11.01 1.57 7.78
N ASP A 18 10.83 2.79 7.22
CA ASP A 18 10.38 3.05 5.86
C ASP A 18 8.96 2.52 5.50
N THR A 19 8.22 2.06 6.48
CA THR A 19 6.84 1.58 6.33
C THR A 19 5.85 2.60 6.88
N ASP A 20 4.78 2.87 6.13
CA ASP A 20 3.74 3.80 6.52
C ASP A 20 2.66 3.11 7.36
N TYR A 21 2.40 3.70 8.54
CA TYR A 21 1.30 3.34 9.42
C TYR A 21 0.30 4.48 9.49
N ILE A 22 -0.94 4.21 9.16
CA ILE A 22 -2.01 5.20 9.03
C ILE A 22 -2.90 5.14 10.27
N SER A 23 -3.31 6.29 10.79
CA SER A 23 -4.16 6.39 11.97
C SER A 23 -5.57 5.88 11.71
N LEU A 24 -5.90 4.70 12.27
CA LEU A 24 -7.27 4.17 12.29
C LEU A 24 -8.19 5.07 13.13
N THR A 25 -7.64 5.67 14.20
CA THR A 25 -8.38 6.59 15.06
C THR A 25 -8.88 7.82 14.29
N ASP A 26 -8.04 8.40 13.43
CA ASP A 26 -8.44 9.57 12.63
C ASP A 26 -9.45 9.17 11.53
N ILE A 27 -9.26 8.02 10.89
CA ILE A 27 -10.23 7.46 9.94
C ILE A 27 -11.59 7.22 10.62
N ALA A 28 -11.61 6.65 11.84
CA ALA A 28 -12.85 6.39 12.56
C ALA A 28 -13.57 7.68 12.96
N LYS A 29 -12.83 8.75 13.33
CA LYS A 29 -13.40 10.06 13.68
C LYS A 29 -14.15 10.72 12.52
N TYR A 30 -13.90 10.31 11.29
CA TYR A 30 -14.69 10.79 10.16
C TYR A 30 -16.21 10.46 10.30
N LYS A 31 -16.56 9.31 10.89
CA LYS A 31 -17.96 8.88 11.03
C LYS A 31 -18.51 9.06 12.44
N THR A 32 -17.69 9.16 13.46
CA THR A 32 -18.16 9.12 14.86
C THR A 32 -17.21 9.83 15.83
N THR A 33 -17.76 10.26 16.94
CA THR A 33 -16.98 10.82 18.05
C THR A 33 -16.24 9.74 18.86
N ASP A 34 -16.73 8.48 18.84
CA ASP A 34 -16.13 7.36 19.55
C ASP A 34 -15.35 6.41 18.59
N ALA A 35 -14.16 6.83 18.24
CA ALA A 35 -13.27 6.05 17.39
C ALA A 35 -12.89 4.70 17.97
N ASN A 36 -12.77 4.58 19.30
CA ASN A 36 -12.38 3.34 19.95
C ASN A 36 -13.47 2.27 19.85
N ALA A 37 -14.73 2.65 19.99
CA ALA A 37 -15.86 1.73 19.80
C ALA A 37 -15.93 1.20 18.36
N VAL A 38 -15.64 2.06 17.36
CA VAL A 38 -15.63 1.65 15.96
C VAL A 38 -14.51 0.65 15.69
N ILE A 39 -13.30 0.92 16.18
CA ILE A 39 -12.15 0.02 16.02
C ILE A 39 -12.40 -1.32 16.72
N ALA A 40 -12.94 -1.30 17.96
CA ALA A 40 -13.30 -2.50 18.68
C ALA A 40 -14.38 -3.32 17.93
N ASN A 41 -15.37 -2.65 17.37
CA ASN A 41 -16.43 -3.30 16.57
C ASN A 41 -15.86 -3.96 15.30
N TRP A 42 -14.91 -3.31 14.64
CA TRP A 42 -14.22 -3.88 13.49
C TRP A 42 -13.40 -5.12 13.86
N LEU A 43 -12.72 -5.09 15.01
CA LEU A 43 -11.95 -6.24 15.54
C LEU A 43 -12.85 -7.40 16.03
N ARG A 44 -14.14 -7.19 16.25
CA ARG A 44 -15.09 -8.28 16.58
C ARG A 44 -15.48 -9.10 15.35
N ASN A 45 -15.30 -8.53 14.15
CA ASN A 45 -15.71 -9.19 12.92
C ASN A 45 -14.72 -10.32 12.57
N ARG A 46 -15.25 -11.52 12.34
CA ARG A 46 -14.46 -12.71 11.99
C ARG A 46 -13.59 -12.49 10.76
N MET A 47 -14.13 -11.87 9.69
CA MET A 47 -13.37 -11.57 8.49
C MET A 47 -12.21 -10.61 8.75
N THR A 48 -12.35 -9.70 9.70
CA THR A 48 -11.27 -8.81 10.12
C THR A 48 -10.14 -9.61 10.78
N ILE A 49 -10.48 -10.47 11.73
CA ILE A 49 -9.49 -11.30 12.43
C ILE A 49 -8.76 -12.22 11.45
N GLU A 50 -9.47 -12.84 10.53
CA GLU A 50 -8.88 -13.69 9.49
C GLU A 50 -7.93 -12.89 8.58
N TYR A 51 -8.32 -11.69 8.18
CA TYR A 51 -7.47 -10.81 7.37
C TYR A 51 -6.19 -10.38 8.11
N LEU A 52 -6.33 -9.95 9.36
CA LEU A 52 -5.19 -9.55 10.20
C LEU A 52 -4.24 -10.70 10.44
N GLY A 53 -4.76 -11.88 10.77
CA GLY A 53 -3.94 -13.08 10.98
C GLY A 53 -3.20 -13.50 9.72
N LEU A 54 -3.85 -13.49 8.57
CA LEU A 54 -3.20 -13.81 7.29
C LEU A 54 -2.11 -12.80 6.96
N TRP A 55 -2.37 -11.49 7.16
CA TRP A 55 -1.37 -10.45 6.95
C TRP A 55 -0.15 -10.66 7.85
N GLU A 56 -0.36 -10.93 9.15
CA GLU A 56 0.73 -11.20 10.09
C GLU A 56 1.53 -12.45 9.70
N ILE A 57 0.88 -13.54 9.29
CA ILE A 57 1.57 -14.76 8.83
C ILE A 57 2.49 -14.47 7.64
N LEU A 58 2.08 -13.58 6.73
CA LEU A 58 2.86 -13.24 5.54
C LEU A 58 4.05 -12.32 5.83
N TYR A 59 3.95 -11.42 6.83
CA TYR A 59 4.91 -10.33 7.02
C TYR A 59 5.60 -10.33 8.37
N ASN A 60 5.17 -11.16 9.34
CA ASN A 60 5.69 -11.16 10.71
C ASN A 60 6.19 -12.55 11.13
N PRO A 61 7.51 -12.79 11.11
CA PRO A 61 8.10 -14.07 11.50
C PRO A 61 7.92 -14.40 13.00
N HIS A 62 7.59 -13.41 13.83
CA HIS A 62 7.40 -13.58 15.27
C HIS A 62 5.93 -13.69 15.66
N PHE A 63 5.02 -13.71 14.70
CA PHE A 63 3.59 -13.89 14.95
C PHE A 63 3.30 -15.22 15.64
N LYS A 64 2.28 -15.24 16.48
CA LYS A 64 1.84 -16.44 17.22
C LYS A 64 0.55 -17.02 16.62
N PRO A 65 0.63 -17.97 15.68
CA PRO A 65 -0.56 -18.50 15.00
C PRO A 65 -1.54 -19.22 15.92
N LEU A 66 -1.08 -19.87 16.99
CA LEU A 66 -1.96 -20.58 17.93
C LEU A 66 -2.87 -19.62 18.69
N GLU A 67 -2.34 -18.49 19.14
CA GLU A 67 -3.10 -17.44 19.80
C GLU A 67 -4.11 -16.80 18.86
N PHE A 68 -3.71 -16.57 17.62
CA PHE A 68 -4.60 -16.10 16.56
C PHE A 68 -5.77 -17.05 16.31
N GLU A 69 -5.56 -18.36 16.24
CA GLU A 69 -6.63 -19.35 16.06
C GLU A 69 -7.64 -19.31 17.23
N GLY A 70 -7.18 -18.99 18.44
CA GLY A 70 -8.05 -18.74 19.59
C GLY A 70 -9.02 -17.58 19.31
N PHE A 71 -8.50 -16.42 18.91
CA PHE A 71 -9.33 -15.26 18.57
C PHE A 71 -10.26 -15.53 17.38
N LYS A 72 -9.79 -16.25 16.38
CA LYS A 72 -10.58 -16.60 15.18
C LYS A 72 -11.79 -17.46 15.53
N LYS A 73 -11.68 -18.38 16.49
CA LYS A 73 -12.79 -19.22 16.94
C LYS A 73 -13.87 -18.41 17.66
N GLU A 74 -13.47 -17.40 18.43
CA GLU A 74 -14.37 -16.55 19.21
C GLU A 74 -14.94 -15.38 18.40
N ALA A 75 -14.25 -14.96 17.34
CA ALA A 75 -14.64 -13.83 16.52
C ALA A 75 -16.03 -14.01 15.90
N GLY A 76 -16.85 -12.98 16.02
CA GLY A 76 -18.25 -13.00 15.59
C GLY A 76 -19.26 -13.46 16.65
N LEU A 77 -18.82 -14.03 17.78
CA LEU A 77 -19.71 -14.33 18.91
C LEU A 77 -20.13 -13.03 19.61
N ASN A 78 -21.36 -13.02 20.15
CA ASN A 78 -21.94 -11.82 20.80
C ASN A 78 -21.09 -11.30 21.98
N ALA A 79 -20.50 -12.20 22.76
CA ALA A 79 -19.68 -11.86 23.92
C ALA A 79 -18.21 -11.53 23.57
N PHE A 80 -17.78 -11.76 22.33
CA PHE A 80 -16.40 -11.54 21.93
C PHE A 80 -16.08 -10.05 21.87
N THR A 81 -15.03 -9.66 22.56
CA THR A 81 -14.45 -8.30 22.50
C THR A 81 -12.95 -8.38 22.39
N LEU A 82 -12.36 -7.57 21.51
CA LEU A 82 -10.93 -7.53 21.30
C LEU A 82 -10.48 -6.08 21.14
N SER A 83 -9.52 -5.66 21.98
CA SER A 83 -8.86 -4.38 21.81
C SER A 83 -7.61 -4.50 20.94
N PRO A 84 -7.18 -3.43 20.25
CA PRO A 84 -5.92 -3.42 19.52
C PRO A 84 -4.72 -3.83 20.39
N GLN A 85 -4.67 -3.36 21.62
CA GLN A 85 -3.59 -3.68 22.54
C GLN A 85 -3.56 -5.17 22.90
N LYS A 86 -4.72 -5.78 23.20
CA LYS A 86 -4.80 -7.22 23.49
C LYS A 86 -4.40 -8.07 22.28
N TRP A 87 -4.80 -7.65 21.07
CA TRP A 87 -4.35 -8.30 19.84
C TRP A 87 -2.83 -8.30 19.72
N ILE A 88 -2.19 -7.12 19.87
CA ILE A 88 -0.74 -6.94 19.75
C ILE A 88 0.01 -7.79 20.80
N GLU A 89 -0.37 -7.67 22.06
CA GLU A 89 0.32 -8.33 23.17
C GLU A 89 0.21 -9.86 23.11
N THR A 90 -0.96 -10.37 22.73
CA THR A 90 -1.21 -11.81 22.70
C THR A 90 -0.56 -12.47 21.50
N THR A 91 -0.68 -11.87 20.30
CA THR A 91 -0.22 -12.49 19.05
C THR A 91 1.17 -12.04 18.60
N CYS A 92 1.80 -11.10 19.31
CA CYS A 92 3.03 -10.41 18.86
C CYS A 92 2.86 -9.73 17.50
N ALA A 93 1.67 -9.20 17.21
CA ALA A 93 1.35 -8.54 15.94
C ALA A 93 2.16 -7.26 15.73
N ILE A 94 2.54 -7.00 14.48
CA ILE A 94 3.25 -5.79 14.05
C ILE A 94 2.41 -4.90 13.12
N GLY A 95 1.38 -5.45 12.48
CA GLY A 95 0.54 -4.73 11.52
C GLY A 95 -0.33 -3.64 12.16
N ILE A 96 -0.59 -3.71 13.46
CA ILE A 96 -1.31 -2.70 14.23
C ILE A 96 -0.43 -2.21 15.36
N ILE A 97 -0.48 -0.92 15.65
CA ILE A 97 0.26 -0.25 16.73
C ILE A 97 -0.73 0.54 17.57
N SER A 98 -0.69 0.36 18.89
CA SER A 98 -1.48 1.13 19.84
C SER A 98 -0.57 2.02 20.67
N LYS A 99 -0.84 3.32 20.67
CA LYS A 99 -0.10 4.33 21.46
C LYS A 99 -1.03 5.01 22.44
N SER A 100 -0.63 5.07 23.70
CA SER A 100 -1.33 5.82 24.75
C SER A 100 -0.94 7.27 24.79
N GLY A 101 -1.77 8.11 25.45
CA GLY A 101 -1.48 9.51 25.72
C GLY A 101 -2.18 10.50 24.79
N ARG A 102 -1.91 11.81 24.99
CA ARG A 102 -2.59 12.95 24.32
C ARG A 102 -2.52 12.88 22.79
N TYR A 103 -1.42 12.36 22.26
CA TYR A 103 -1.18 12.17 20.82
C TYR A 103 -1.19 10.68 20.46
N GLY A 104 -1.83 9.86 21.31
CA GLY A 104 -1.99 8.42 21.11
C GLY A 104 -3.06 8.11 20.09
N GLY A 105 -3.24 6.83 19.85
CA GLY A 105 -4.24 6.29 18.93
C GLY A 105 -3.82 4.92 18.42
N THR A 106 -4.69 4.35 17.62
CA THR A 106 -4.43 3.09 16.93
C THR A 106 -4.00 3.40 15.50
N PHE A 107 -2.86 2.88 15.12
CA PHE A 107 -2.29 2.99 13.77
C PHE A 107 -2.17 1.59 13.17
N ALA A 108 -2.28 1.48 11.87
CA ALA A 108 -2.10 0.23 11.18
C ALA A 108 -1.25 0.39 9.92
N HIS A 109 -0.56 -0.68 9.54
CA HIS A 109 0.09 -0.77 8.23
C HIS A 109 -0.89 -0.35 7.14
N LYS A 110 -0.39 0.30 6.10
CA LYS A 110 -1.23 0.85 5.02
C LYS A 110 -2.28 -0.14 4.48
N ASP A 111 -1.92 -1.42 4.27
CA ASP A 111 -2.84 -2.44 3.75
C ASP A 111 -4.02 -2.68 4.70
N ILE A 112 -3.72 -2.76 6.01
CA ILE A 112 -4.71 -2.94 7.06
C ILE A 112 -5.58 -1.69 7.22
N ALA A 113 -4.98 -0.51 7.14
CA ALA A 113 -5.70 0.76 7.20
C ALA A 113 -6.67 0.94 6.02
N PHE A 114 -6.28 0.54 4.82
CA PHE A 114 -7.18 0.54 3.67
C PHE A 114 -8.34 -0.45 3.85
N LYS A 115 -8.09 -1.63 4.38
CA LYS A 115 -9.16 -2.59 4.71
C LYS A 115 -10.14 -2.03 5.74
N PHE A 116 -9.64 -1.34 6.78
CA PHE A 116 -10.47 -0.67 7.77
C PHE A 116 -11.31 0.47 7.16
N ALA A 117 -10.69 1.30 6.34
CA ALA A 117 -11.38 2.42 5.68
C ALA A 117 -12.48 1.93 4.72
N SER A 118 -12.25 0.86 3.98
CA SER A 118 -13.25 0.21 3.12
C SER A 118 -14.42 -0.35 3.95
N TRP A 119 -14.16 -0.91 5.12
CA TRP A 119 -15.20 -1.39 6.02
C TRP A 119 -16.06 -0.25 6.60
N ILE A 120 -15.45 0.91 6.88
CA ILE A 120 -16.16 2.09 7.41
C ILE A 120 -17.00 2.77 6.33
N SER A 121 -16.50 2.89 5.11
CA SER A 121 -17.12 3.70 4.05
C SER A 121 -17.11 2.97 2.71
N VAL A 122 -18.30 2.69 2.21
CA VAL A 122 -18.49 2.10 0.87
C VAL A 122 -18.02 3.07 -0.23
N GLU A 123 -18.18 4.37 -0.01
CA GLU A 123 -17.70 5.41 -0.93
C GLU A 123 -16.18 5.38 -1.02
N PHE A 124 -15.50 5.19 0.13
CA PHE A 124 -14.06 5.06 0.18
C PHE A 124 -13.57 3.76 -0.50
N GLU A 125 -14.28 2.65 -0.30
CA GLU A 125 -13.99 1.39 -0.99
C GLU A 125 -14.06 1.57 -2.52
N LEU A 126 -15.13 2.18 -3.00
CA LEU A 126 -15.31 2.46 -4.43
C LEU A 126 -14.24 3.42 -4.96
N TYR A 127 -13.86 4.43 -4.18
CA TYR A 127 -12.79 5.36 -4.53
C TYR A 127 -11.45 4.63 -4.71
N ILE A 128 -11.08 3.75 -3.77
CA ILE A 128 -9.84 2.97 -3.87
C ILE A 128 -9.82 2.09 -5.13
N VAL A 129 -10.95 1.41 -5.43
CA VAL A 129 -11.06 0.57 -6.62
C VAL A 129 -10.85 1.39 -7.90
N LYS A 130 -11.50 2.55 -8.01
CA LYS A 130 -11.34 3.45 -9.16
C LYS A 130 -9.95 4.02 -9.28
N GLU A 131 -9.35 4.41 -8.16
CA GLU A 131 -8.00 4.95 -8.15
C GLU A 131 -6.95 3.89 -8.55
N PHE A 132 -7.13 2.65 -8.11
CA PHE A 132 -6.30 1.53 -8.55
C PHE A 132 -6.42 1.31 -10.07
N GLN A 133 -7.65 1.32 -10.63
CA GLN A 133 -7.87 1.21 -12.07
C GLN A 133 -7.16 2.33 -12.83
N ARG A 134 -7.33 3.59 -12.38
CA ARG A 134 -6.68 4.76 -12.97
C ARG A 134 -5.16 4.65 -12.99
N LEU A 135 -4.56 4.20 -11.87
CA LEU A 135 -3.11 4.01 -11.76
C LEU A 135 -2.62 2.90 -12.70
N LYS A 136 -3.37 1.81 -12.82
CA LYS A 136 -3.04 0.73 -13.77
C LYS A 136 -3.10 1.17 -15.23
N GLU A 137 -4.10 1.96 -15.60
CA GLU A 137 -4.19 2.53 -16.94
C GLU A 137 -3.02 3.49 -17.23
N GLN A 138 -2.63 4.31 -16.26
CA GLN A 138 -1.45 5.19 -16.39
C GLN A 138 -0.15 4.39 -16.53
N GLU A 139 0.04 3.36 -15.72
CA GLU A 139 1.20 2.48 -15.80
C GLU A 139 1.31 1.82 -17.19
N GLN A 140 0.21 1.29 -17.71
CA GLN A 140 0.15 0.71 -19.06
C GLN A 140 0.46 1.74 -20.15
N ALA A 141 -0.07 2.95 -20.03
CA ALA A 141 0.23 4.04 -20.96
C ALA A 141 1.73 4.41 -20.94
N GLN A 142 2.34 4.53 -19.76
CA GLN A 142 3.76 4.81 -19.60
C GLN A 142 4.65 3.71 -20.21
N LEU A 143 4.30 2.45 -19.96
CA LEU A 143 5.02 1.31 -20.58
C LEU A 143 4.92 1.35 -22.10
N GLY A 144 3.75 1.64 -22.66
CA GLY A 144 3.56 1.82 -24.10
C GLY A 144 4.40 2.94 -24.67
N TRP A 145 4.53 4.08 -24.00
CA TRP A 145 5.38 5.20 -24.40
C TRP A 145 6.87 4.86 -24.33
N SER A 146 7.31 4.16 -23.29
CA SER A 146 8.70 3.72 -23.17
C SER A 146 9.08 2.74 -24.26
N ALA A 147 8.25 1.76 -24.57
CA ALA A 147 8.48 0.81 -25.65
C ALA A 147 8.56 1.51 -27.01
N LYS A 148 7.64 2.46 -27.31
CA LYS A 148 7.69 3.26 -28.54
C LYS A 148 8.96 4.11 -28.65
N ARG A 149 9.42 4.69 -27.54
CA ARG A 149 10.66 5.48 -27.50
C ARG A 149 11.88 4.62 -27.79
N GLU A 150 11.98 3.45 -27.20
CA GLU A 150 13.09 2.53 -27.45
C GLU A 150 13.10 2.01 -28.89
N LEU A 151 11.94 1.64 -29.45
CA LEU A 151 11.82 1.27 -30.86
C LEU A 151 12.24 2.41 -31.81
N SER A 152 11.86 3.65 -31.49
CA SER A 152 12.26 4.83 -32.28
C SER A 152 13.77 5.05 -32.24
N LYS A 153 14.43 4.88 -31.10
CA LYS A 153 15.89 4.96 -30.99
C LYS A 153 16.58 3.87 -31.80
N ILE A 154 16.12 2.64 -31.71
CA ILE A 154 16.66 1.49 -32.45
C ILE A 154 16.54 1.77 -33.96
N ASN A 155 15.37 2.17 -34.43
CA ASN A 155 15.16 2.53 -35.84
C ASN A 155 16.06 3.64 -36.29
N TYR A 156 16.23 4.71 -35.49
CA TYR A 156 17.14 5.81 -35.79
C TYR A 156 18.60 5.32 -35.96
N HIS A 157 19.09 4.47 -35.08
CA HIS A 157 20.44 3.90 -35.17
C HIS A 157 20.61 3.04 -36.42
N ILE A 158 19.66 2.14 -36.72
CA ILE A 158 19.70 1.31 -37.92
C ILE A 158 19.76 2.17 -39.20
N HIS A 159 18.91 3.17 -39.31
CA HIS A 159 18.90 4.06 -40.47
C HIS A 159 20.20 4.87 -40.60
N THR A 160 20.72 5.38 -39.49
CA THR A 160 21.97 6.17 -39.49
C THR A 160 23.15 5.32 -39.88
N ASP A 161 23.25 4.10 -39.41
CA ASP A 161 24.35 3.19 -39.74
C ASP A 161 24.25 2.71 -41.20
N ALA A 162 23.07 2.44 -41.72
CA ALA A 162 22.86 2.10 -43.13
C ALA A 162 23.29 3.27 -44.05
N ILE A 163 22.96 4.51 -43.71
CA ILE A 163 23.39 5.70 -44.45
C ILE A 163 24.91 5.84 -44.43
N LYS A 164 25.57 5.67 -43.29
CA LYS A 164 27.02 5.73 -43.15
C LYS A 164 27.73 4.66 -43.98
N GLN A 165 27.21 3.43 -44.00
CA GLN A 165 27.84 2.31 -44.69
C GLN A 165 27.61 2.32 -46.21
N HIS A 166 26.46 2.77 -46.67
CA HIS A 166 26.07 2.62 -48.08
C HIS A 166 25.96 3.91 -48.86
N LEU A 167 25.80 5.08 -48.23
CA LEU A 167 25.60 6.35 -48.93
C LEU A 167 26.74 7.37 -48.76
N ILE A 168 27.60 7.21 -47.77
CA ILE A 168 28.77 8.07 -47.59
C ILE A 168 29.99 7.37 -48.21
N PRO A 169 30.54 7.83 -49.33
CA PRO A 169 31.73 7.22 -49.93
C PRO A 169 32.90 7.34 -48.93
N GLN A 170 33.55 6.21 -48.64
CA GLN A 170 34.84 6.26 -47.93
C GLN A 170 35.81 7.12 -48.74
N LYS A 171 36.27 8.25 -48.19
CA LYS A 171 37.39 9.01 -48.74
C LYS A 171 38.60 8.09 -48.76
N SER A 172 38.97 7.61 -49.95
CA SER A 172 40.23 6.92 -50.14
C SER A 172 41.36 7.90 -49.77
N LEU A 173 42.08 7.56 -48.72
CA LEU A 173 43.37 8.18 -48.39
C LEU A 173 44.37 7.76 -49.49
N HIS A 174 44.44 8.56 -50.56
CA HIS A 174 45.56 8.47 -51.49
C HIS A 174 46.77 9.06 -50.76
N SER A 175 47.60 8.19 -50.32
CA SER A 175 48.98 8.47 -49.96
C SER A 175 49.68 9.12 -51.14
N LYS A 176 50.08 10.37 -51.00
CA LYS A 176 51.09 11.00 -51.89
C LYS A 176 52.44 10.65 -51.28
N HIS A 177 53.08 9.61 -51.82
CA HIS A 177 54.54 9.55 -51.82
C HIS A 177 55.05 10.31 -53.05
N LEU A 178 55.79 11.35 -52.80
CA LEU A 178 56.91 11.89 -53.63
C LEU A 178 57.82 12.63 -52.66
#